data_4e930f1b5547e4ba92e59fe54220dae2
#
_entry.id   4e930f1b5547e4ba92e59fe54220dae2
#
_cell.length_a   1.000
_cell.length_b   1.000
_cell.length_c   1.000
_cell.angle_alpha   90.00
_cell.angle_beta   90.00
_cell.angle_gamma   90.00
#
_symmetry.space_group_name_H-M   'P 1'
#
loop_
_entity.id
_entity.type
_entity.pdbx_description
1 polymer ?
#
loop_
_entity_poly.entity_id
_entity_poly.type
_entity_poly.pdbx_seq_one_letter_code
_entity_poly.pdbx_strand_id
1 'polypeptide(L)'
;MKRRLFLCTGIALMLAASTAFASPTLREGSQGHEVLVLQQALQNAGYRIRSADGVFGKETERAVAEFQRDNKIKITGVVNSATWRALKDLPTGRKESIAPPSVEKTLPLAPDGKPILPAGKVSDIIKTAKSYMGTPYVFGGTTPKGFDCSGYLQYVFQKHGITIPRTADEQYKLGLRTKSTKELVPGDLVFFETYEKGASHCGIYLGKDEFIHASTSKGVRVDTLANDYWKPRFLGGKHIVK
;
A
#
# COMPACT_ATOMS: atom_id res chain seq x y z
N MET A 1 54.59 4.89 -45.92
CA MET A 1 53.68 5.63 -45.06
C MET A 1 52.34 4.89 -44.95
N LYS A 2 52.11 4.13 -43.84
CA LYS A 2 50.92 3.32 -43.64
C LYS A 2 49.98 4.11 -42.69
N ARG A 3 48.85 4.60 -43.19
CA ARG A 3 47.78 5.23 -42.39
C ARG A 3 46.98 4.13 -41.68
N ARG A 4 47.03 4.11 -40.36
CA ARG A 4 46.16 3.27 -39.51
C ARG A 4 44.83 3.96 -39.35
N LEU A 5 43.76 3.27 -39.81
CA LEU A 5 42.38 3.68 -39.63
C LEU A 5 41.91 3.21 -38.24
N PHE A 6 41.63 4.13 -37.33
CA PHE A 6 41.00 3.83 -36.04
C PHE A 6 39.48 3.71 -36.25
N LEU A 7 38.99 2.51 -36.05
CA LEU A 7 37.57 2.23 -36.04
C LEU A 7 37.05 2.57 -34.63
N CYS A 8 36.36 3.69 -34.47
CA CYS A 8 35.64 4.01 -33.25
C CYS A 8 34.33 3.19 -33.22
N THR A 9 34.33 2.10 -32.46
CA THR A 9 33.10 1.39 -32.10
C THR A 9 32.34 2.22 -31.06
N GLY A 10 31.32 2.95 -31.53
CA GLY A 10 30.38 3.64 -30.67
C GLY A 10 29.55 2.62 -29.89
N ILE A 11 29.78 2.55 -28.57
CA ILE A 11 28.89 1.85 -27.64
C ILE A 11 27.62 2.71 -27.51
N ALA A 12 26.56 2.29 -28.18
CA ALA A 12 25.23 2.85 -27.94
C ALA A 12 24.77 2.47 -26.54
N LEU A 13 24.91 3.41 -25.62
CA LEU A 13 24.35 3.31 -24.26
C LEU A 13 22.81 3.38 -24.40
N MET A 14 22.15 2.22 -24.45
CA MET A 14 20.69 2.16 -24.33
C MET A 14 20.33 2.63 -22.92
N LEU A 15 19.95 3.91 -22.79
CA LEU A 15 19.19 4.39 -21.62
C LEU A 15 17.86 3.63 -21.62
N ALA A 16 17.77 2.59 -20.81
CA ALA A 16 16.49 2.04 -20.42
C ALA A 16 15.73 3.17 -19.67
N ALA A 17 14.80 3.81 -20.37
CA ALA A 17 13.87 4.73 -19.77
C ALA A 17 13.05 3.93 -18.76
N SER A 18 13.42 3.99 -17.48
CA SER A 18 12.58 3.56 -16.38
C SER A 18 11.31 4.41 -16.46
N THR A 19 10.21 3.84 -16.93
CA THR A 19 8.90 4.47 -16.83
C THR A 19 8.58 4.59 -15.34
N ALA A 20 8.95 5.71 -14.74
CA ALA A 20 8.56 6.06 -13.41
C ALA A 20 7.05 6.27 -13.44
N PHE A 21 6.28 5.32 -12.92
CA PHE A 21 4.87 5.55 -12.63
C PHE A 21 4.81 6.69 -11.63
N ALA A 22 4.47 7.89 -12.11
CA ALA A 22 4.22 9.03 -11.25
C ALA A 22 2.96 8.75 -10.44
N SER A 23 2.90 9.23 -9.18
CA SER A 23 1.66 9.22 -8.41
C SER A 23 0.52 9.72 -9.29
N PRO A 24 -0.64 9.02 -9.35
CA PRO A 24 -1.70 9.40 -10.27
C PRO A 24 -2.15 10.82 -10.01
N THR A 25 -2.18 11.61 -11.08
CA THR A 25 -2.77 12.94 -11.02
C THR A 25 -4.28 12.78 -11.15
N LEU A 26 -5.03 13.13 -10.10
CA LEU A 26 -6.49 13.08 -10.09
C LEU A 26 -7.08 14.48 -10.20
N ARG A 27 -8.13 14.61 -10.99
CA ARG A 27 -8.84 15.86 -11.25
C ARG A 27 -10.30 15.59 -11.59
N GLU A 28 -11.09 16.61 -11.73
CA GLU A 28 -12.48 16.46 -12.19
C GLU A 28 -12.56 15.55 -13.42
N GLY A 29 -13.48 14.59 -13.39
CA GLY A 29 -13.65 13.55 -14.40
C GLY A 29 -12.81 12.28 -14.18
N SER A 30 -11.83 12.29 -13.28
CA SER A 30 -11.13 11.06 -12.88
C SER A 30 -12.09 10.11 -12.18
N GLN A 31 -11.94 8.81 -12.40
CA GLN A 31 -12.77 7.77 -11.80
C GLN A 31 -11.94 6.56 -11.39
N GLY A 32 -12.46 5.80 -10.44
CA GLY A 32 -11.89 4.52 -10.04
C GLY A 32 -11.34 4.51 -8.63
N HIS A 33 -10.49 3.52 -8.39
CA HIS A 33 -9.97 3.17 -7.07
C HIS A 33 -9.21 4.32 -6.39
N GLU A 34 -8.35 5.00 -7.12
CA GLU A 34 -7.53 6.08 -6.59
C GLU A 34 -8.39 7.28 -6.16
N VAL A 35 -9.48 7.53 -6.85
CA VAL A 35 -10.45 8.57 -6.46
C VAL A 35 -11.19 8.17 -5.19
N LEU A 36 -11.58 6.91 -5.08
CA LEU A 36 -12.22 6.38 -3.88
C LEU A 36 -11.31 6.51 -2.65
N VAL A 37 -10.02 6.14 -2.78
CA VAL A 37 -9.01 6.31 -1.73
C VAL A 37 -8.88 7.77 -1.31
N LEU A 38 -8.78 8.67 -2.28
CA LEU A 38 -8.70 10.11 -2.04
C LEU A 38 -9.92 10.62 -1.26
N GLN A 39 -11.12 10.27 -1.72
CA GLN A 39 -12.37 10.70 -1.10
C GLN A 39 -12.47 10.22 0.35
N GLN A 40 -12.12 8.99 0.63
CA GLN A 40 -12.09 8.44 1.98
C GLN A 40 -11.05 9.13 2.86
N ALA A 41 -9.85 9.41 2.32
CA ALA A 41 -8.83 10.16 3.05
C ALA A 41 -9.32 11.55 3.44
N LEU A 42 -9.96 12.27 2.51
CA LEU A 42 -10.53 13.59 2.76
C LEU A 42 -11.68 13.55 3.78
N GLN A 43 -12.57 12.55 3.71
CA GLN A 43 -13.63 12.34 4.70
C GLN A 43 -13.07 12.13 6.09
N ASN A 44 -12.07 11.24 6.23
CA ASN A 44 -11.43 10.94 7.51
C ASN A 44 -10.68 12.14 8.09
N ALA A 45 -10.18 13.02 7.21
CA ALA A 45 -9.56 14.28 7.59
C ALA A 45 -10.57 15.39 7.93
N GLY A 46 -11.88 15.12 7.81
CA GLY A 46 -12.96 16.04 8.14
C GLY A 46 -13.40 16.96 7.00
N TYR A 47 -12.89 16.76 5.78
CA TYR A 47 -13.33 17.51 4.61
C TYR A 47 -14.68 17.01 4.10
N ARG A 48 -15.48 17.94 3.55
CA ARG A 48 -16.86 17.65 3.17
C ARG A 48 -16.92 16.82 1.87
N ILE A 49 -17.05 15.53 2.00
CA ILE A 49 -17.36 14.54 0.96
C ILE A 49 -18.58 13.74 1.42
N ARG A 50 -19.72 13.84 0.73
CA ARG A 50 -20.95 13.14 1.11
C ARG A 50 -20.85 11.64 0.89
N SER A 51 -20.27 11.23 -0.22
CA SER A 51 -20.07 9.82 -0.57
C SER A 51 -18.71 9.62 -1.22
N ALA A 52 -17.98 8.63 -0.76
CA ALA A 52 -16.80 8.14 -1.46
C ALA A 52 -17.27 7.14 -2.52
N ASP A 53 -17.56 7.64 -3.71
CA ASP A 53 -18.14 6.90 -4.84
C ASP A 53 -17.14 6.54 -5.93
N GLY A 54 -15.90 7.00 -5.78
CA GLY A 54 -14.84 6.79 -6.78
C GLY A 54 -14.97 7.68 -8.01
N VAL A 55 -15.82 8.74 -7.99
CA VAL A 55 -15.98 9.71 -9.07
C VAL A 55 -15.50 11.09 -8.62
N PHE A 56 -14.46 11.62 -9.26
CA PHE A 56 -13.92 12.95 -8.94
C PHE A 56 -14.80 14.03 -9.57
N GLY A 57 -15.82 14.44 -8.84
CA GLY A 57 -16.71 15.54 -9.23
C GLY A 57 -16.35 16.85 -8.53
N LYS A 58 -17.21 17.87 -8.72
CA LYS A 58 -17.05 19.22 -8.12
C LYS A 58 -16.94 19.21 -6.59
N GLU A 59 -17.59 18.27 -5.91
CA GLU A 59 -17.48 18.12 -4.46
C GLU A 59 -16.07 17.69 -4.06
N THR A 60 -15.51 16.69 -4.75
CA THR A 60 -14.16 16.20 -4.52
C THR A 60 -13.12 17.30 -4.83
N GLU A 61 -13.29 18.03 -5.94
CA GLU A 61 -12.42 19.15 -6.30
C GLU A 61 -12.35 20.23 -5.20
N ARG A 62 -13.52 20.60 -4.65
CA ARG A 62 -13.61 21.59 -3.55
C ARG A 62 -12.90 21.08 -2.29
N ALA A 63 -13.15 19.85 -1.91
CA ALA A 63 -12.52 19.22 -0.74
C ALA A 63 -11.00 19.14 -0.91
N VAL A 64 -10.50 18.82 -2.11
CA VAL A 64 -9.06 18.85 -2.43
C VAL A 64 -8.51 20.27 -2.30
N ALA A 65 -9.20 21.29 -2.82
CA ALA A 65 -8.75 22.67 -2.74
C ALA A 65 -8.72 23.19 -1.29
N GLU A 66 -9.71 22.83 -0.47
CA GLU A 66 -9.73 23.12 0.97
C GLU A 66 -8.57 22.45 1.69
N PHE A 67 -8.37 21.16 1.44
CA PHE A 67 -7.24 20.39 1.96
C PHE A 67 -5.89 21.03 1.61
N GLN A 68 -5.71 21.41 0.34
CA GLN A 68 -4.48 22.07 -0.14
C GLN A 68 -4.22 23.40 0.57
N ARG A 69 -5.27 24.19 0.80
CA ARG A 69 -5.19 25.45 1.54
C ARG A 69 -4.71 25.24 2.97
N ASP A 70 -5.36 24.31 3.69
CA ASP A 70 -5.11 24.05 5.11
C ASP A 70 -3.70 23.47 5.34
N ASN A 71 -3.18 22.72 4.36
CA ASN A 71 -1.84 22.15 4.39
C ASN A 71 -0.78 23.01 3.71
N LYS A 72 -1.10 24.27 3.34
CA LYS A 72 -0.17 25.23 2.72
C LYS A 72 0.47 24.73 1.43
N ILE A 73 -0.26 23.91 0.67
CA ILE A 73 0.15 23.46 -0.65
C ILE A 73 -0.51 24.35 -1.71
N LYS A 74 0.06 24.40 -2.91
CA LYS A 74 -0.53 25.15 -4.03
C LYS A 74 -1.97 24.69 -4.28
N ILE A 75 -2.92 25.60 -4.15
CA ILE A 75 -4.35 25.34 -4.32
C ILE A 75 -4.66 25.22 -5.82
N THR A 76 -4.95 24.02 -6.27
CA THR A 76 -5.22 23.72 -7.68
C THR A 76 -6.51 22.94 -7.88
N GLY A 77 -7.08 22.36 -6.81
CA GLY A 77 -8.15 21.36 -6.91
C GLY A 77 -7.73 20.04 -7.56
N VAL A 78 -6.46 19.91 -7.95
CA VAL A 78 -5.89 18.72 -8.61
C VAL A 78 -4.98 18.00 -7.65
N VAL A 79 -5.15 16.69 -7.52
CA VAL A 79 -4.28 15.84 -6.70
C VAL A 79 -3.04 15.47 -7.49
N ASN A 80 -1.90 15.86 -6.97
CA ASN A 80 -0.58 15.52 -7.50
C ASN A 80 0.28 14.89 -6.38
N SER A 81 1.54 14.61 -6.67
CA SER A 81 2.47 13.99 -5.71
C SER A 81 2.61 14.77 -4.39
N ALA A 82 2.50 16.12 -4.44
CA ALA A 82 2.55 16.94 -3.23
C ALA A 82 1.28 16.77 -2.39
N THR A 83 0.12 16.72 -3.03
CA THR A 83 -1.17 16.48 -2.37
C THR A 83 -1.21 15.08 -1.74
N TRP A 84 -0.78 14.05 -2.46
CA TRP A 84 -0.70 12.67 -1.92
C TRP A 84 0.23 12.58 -0.71
N ARG A 85 1.39 13.24 -0.77
CA ARG A 85 2.33 13.26 0.35
C ARG A 85 1.72 13.90 1.59
N ALA A 86 1.07 15.04 1.45
CA ALA A 86 0.43 15.72 2.57
C ALA A 86 -0.76 14.91 3.14
N LEU A 87 -1.50 14.15 2.32
CA LEU A 87 -2.54 13.24 2.78
C LEU A 87 -1.99 12.11 3.66
N LYS A 88 -0.77 11.64 3.40
CA LYS A 88 -0.07 10.66 4.24
C LYS A 88 0.33 11.21 5.60
N ASP A 89 0.77 12.47 5.62
CA ASP A 89 1.30 13.13 6.82
C ASP A 89 0.16 13.60 7.76
N LEU A 90 -1.11 13.41 7.35
CA LEU A 90 -2.24 13.73 8.21
C LEU A 90 -2.19 12.87 9.48
N PRO A 91 -2.32 13.48 10.65
CA PRO A 91 -2.54 12.70 11.88
C PRO A 91 -3.84 11.92 11.67
N THR A 92 -3.73 10.59 11.60
CA THR A 92 -4.87 9.69 11.51
C THR A 92 -5.82 10.02 12.66
N GLY A 93 -6.94 10.64 12.32
CA GLY A 93 -7.82 11.32 13.22
C GLY A 93 -8.46 10.43 14.27
N ARG A 94 -8.62 11.03 15.45
CA ARG A 94 -9.16 10.57 16.72
C ARG A 94 -8.21 9.70 17.53
N LYS A 95 -7.54 10.39 18.47
CA LYS A 95 -7.10 9.83 19.73
C LYS A 95 -8.32 9.25 20.48
N GLU A 96 -8.75 8.06 20.11
CA GLU A 96 -9.26 7.15 21.11
C GLU A 96 -8.06 6.32 21.53
N SER A 97 -7.51 6.69 22.67
CA SER A 97 -6.54 5.88 23.38
C SER A 97 -7.27 4.63 23.88
N ILE A 98 -7.37 3.64 23.02
CA ILE A 98 -7.49 2.27 23.48
C ILE A 98 -6.05 1.86 23.71
N ALA A 99 -5.63 1.93 24.99
CA ALA A 99 -4.40 1.30 25.40
C ALA A 99 -4.41 -0.12 24.84
N PRO A 100 -3.36 -0.54 24.12
CA PRO A 100 -3.30 -1.93 23.68
C PRO A 100 -3.34 -2.80 24.93
N PRO A 101 -4.05 -3.94 24.90
CA PRO A 101 -3.97 -4.90 26.00
C PRO A 101 -2.48 -5.16 26.23
N SER A 102 -2.08 -5.22 27.49
CA SER A 102 -0.71 -5.46 27.94
C SER A 102 -0.10 -6.61 27.12
N VAL A 103 0.73 -6.27 26.15
CA VAL A 103 1.31 -7.24 25.21
C VAL A 103 2.56 -7.79 25.85
N GLU A 104 2.43 -9.01 26.30
CA GLU A 104 3.54 -9.88 26.61
C GLU A 104 4.44 -9.95 25.36
N LYS A 105 5.68 -9.44 25.54
CA LYS A 105 6.85 -9.57 24.67
C LYS A 105 6.62 -9.67 23.15
N THR A 106 6.32 -8.54 22.50
CA THR A 106 6.35 -8.43 21.04
C THR A 106 7.76 -8.71 20.53
N LEU A 107 7.90 -9.69 19.65
CA LEU A 107 9.14 -9.91 18.91
C LEU A 107 9.21 -8.85 17.81
N PRO A 108 10.15 -7.90 17.86
CA PRO A 108 10.33 -6.95 16.77
C PRO A 108 10.81 -7.66 15.52
N LEU A 109 10.32 -7.22 14.36
CA LEU A 109 10.82 -7.67 13.07
C LEU A 109 12.27 -7.19 12.93
N ALA A 110 13.22 -8.11 12.75
CA ALA A 110 14.62 -7.74 12.67
C ALA A 110 14.89 -6.86 11.42
N PRO A 111 15.56 -5.71 11.60
CA PRO A 111 15.91 -4.82 10.49
C PRO A 111 16.90 -5.43 9.48
N ASP A 112 17.53 -6.55 9.84
CA ASP A 112 18.58 -7.23 9.08
C ASP A 112 18.07 -8.21 8.01
N GLY A 113 16.77 -8.17 7.72
CA GLY A 113 16.16 -8.98 6.66
C GLY A 113 16.00 -10.47 7.00
N LYS A 114 16.18 -10.87 8.27
CA LYS A 114 15.99 -12.27 8.65
C LYS A 114 14.51 -12.63 8.77
N PRO A 115 14.08 -13.83 8.30
CA PRO A 115 12.72 -14.31 8.50
C PRO A 115 12.40 -14.46 10.00
N ILE A 116 11.20 -14.04 10.41
CA ILE A 116 10.86 -13.88 11.83
C ILE A 116 9.81 -14.87 12.29
N LEU A 117 9.00 -15.37 11.35
CA LEU A 117 7.89 -16.26 11.66
C LEU A 117 8.33 -17.72 11.64
N PRO A 118 8.09 -18.49 12.73
CA PRO A 118 8.12 -19.94 12.66
C PRO A 118 7.07 -20.43 11.65
N ALA A 119 7.44 -21.38 10.78
CA ALA A 119 6.56 -21.93 9.75
C ALA A 119 5.19 -22.41 10.31
N GLY A 120 5.15 -22.90 11.55
CA GLY A 120 3.92 -23.31 12.23
C GLY A 120 2.90 -22.19 12.51
N LYS A 121 3.32 -20.91 12.50
CA LYS A 121 2.38 -19.78 12.71
C LYS A 121 1.70 -19.26 11.46
N VAL A 122 2.17 -19.64 10.26
CA VAL A 122 1.63 -19.15 8.99
C VAL A 122 0.17 -19.50 8.81
N SER A 123 -0.18 -20.75 9.09
CA SER A 123 -1.56 -21.23 8.98
C SER A 123 -2.51 -20.46 9.89
N ASP A 124 -2.08 -20.14 11.11
CA ASP A 124 -2.88 -19.39 12.08
C ASP A 124 -3.04 -17.92 11.66
N ILE A 125 -2.00 -17.30 11.13
CA ILE A 125 -2.04 -15.94 10.57
C ILE A 125 -3.03 -15.88 9.41
N ILE A 126 -2.95 -16.83 8.46
CA ILE A 126 -3.88 -16.89 7.33
C ILE A 126 -5.32 -17.14 7.80
N LYS A 127 -5.52 -18.01 8.78
CA LYS A 127 -6.84 -18.24 9.38
C LYS A 127 -7.38 -16.98 10.03
N THR A 128 -6.56 -16.26 10.80
CA THR A 128 -6.93 -14.97 11.41
C THR A 128 -7.22 -13.94 10.33
N ALA A 129 -6.39 -13.82 9.29
CA ALA A 129 -6.65 -12.92 8.18
C ALA A 129 -8.03 -13.20 7.55
N LYS A 130 -8.32 -14.44 7.21
CA LYS A 130 -9.60 -14.85 6.60
C LYS A 130 -10.82 -14.61 7.51
N SER A 131 -10.66 -14.62 8.83
CA SER A 131 -11.79 -14.36 9.75
C SER A 131 -12.33 -12.92 9.68
N TYR A 132 -11.58 -11.99 9.07
CA TYR A 132 -11.98 -10.59 8.85
C TYR A 132 -12.49 -10.31 7.43
N MET A 133 -12.71 -11.34 6.60
CA MET A 133 -13.29 -11.14 5.26
C MET A 133 -14.60 -10.34 5.34
N GLY A 134 -14.78 -9.40 4.42
CA GLY A 134 -15.94 -8.50 4.39
C GLY A 134 -15.85 -7.28 5.32
N THR A 135 -14.85 -7.19 6.19
CA THR A 135 -14.63 -5.95 6.99
C THR A 135 -14.46 -4.76 6.06
N PRO A 136 -15.19 -3.64 6.27
CA PRO A 136 -15.10 -2.47 5.40
C PRO A 136 -13.69 -1.89 5.32
N TYR A 137 -13.37 -1.28 4.19
CA TYR A 137 -12.17 -0.44 4.11
C TYR A 137 -12.42 0.92 4.76
N VAL A 138 -11.50 1.34 5.59
CA VAL A 138 -11.44 2.70 6.17
C VAL A 138 -10.02 3.19 6.07
N PHE A 139 -9.77 4.30 5.37
CA PHE A 139 -8.44 4.87 5.29
C PHE A 139 -7.91 5.22 6.69
N GLY A 140 -6.68 4.80 7.02
CA GLY A 140 -6.14 4.92 8.38
C GLY A 140 -6.70 3.91 9.39
N GLY A 141 -7.62 3.03 8.98
CA GLY A 141 -8.27 2.05 9.85
C GLY A 141 -7.35 0.92 10.28
N THR A 142 -7.43 0.56 11.57
CA THR A 142 -6.59 -0.48 12.21
C THR A 142 -7.39 -1.44 13.06
N THR A 143 -8.72 -1.45 12.95
CA THR A 143 -9.61 -2.24 13.80
C THR A 143 -10.66 -3.00 12.98
N PRO A 144 -11.34 -4.01 13.55
CA PRO A 144 -12.43 -4.72 12.88
C PRO A 144 -13.66 -3.86 12.50
N LYS A 145 -13.71 -2.60 12.93
CA LYS A 145 -14.72 -1.63 12.45
C LYS A 145 -14.39 -1.11 11.05
N GLY A 146 -13.14 -1.23 10.60
CA GLY A 146 -12.64 -0.88 9.30
C GLY A 146 -11.12 -0.91 9.25
N PHE A 147 -10.56 -1.37 8.15
CA PHE A 147 -9.13 -1.48 7.91
C PHE A 147 -8.71 -0.72 6.65
N ASP A 148 -7.54 -0.09 6.67
CA ASP A 148 -6.80 0.11 5.43
C ASP A 148 -5.87 -1.10 5.16
N CYS A 149 -5.15 -1.09 4.03
CA CYS A 149 -4.34 -2.24 3.62
C CYS A 149 -3.25 -2.60 4.63
N SER A 150 -2.46 -1.64 5.08
CA SER A 150 -1.36 -1.85 6.01
C SER A 150 -1.81 -2.00 7.47
N GLY A 151 -2.88 -1.30 7.86
CA GLY A 151 -3.52 -1.46 9.18
C GLY A 151 -4.16 -2.83 9.36
N TYR A 152 -4.71 -3.40 8.28
CA TYR A 152 -5.19 -4.78 8.27
C TYR A 152 -4.05 -5.78 8.54
N LEU A 153 -2.95 -5.67 7.82
CA LEU A 153 -1.78 -6.51 8.06
C LEU A 153 -1.27 -6.32 9.49
N GLN A 154 -1.08 -5.08 9.93
CA GLN A 154 -0.61 -4.78 11.28
C GLN A 154 -1.49 -5.44 12.34
N TYR A 155 -2.81 -5.34 12.21
CA TYR A 155 -3.77 -5.94 13.14
C TYR A 155 -3.67 -7.47 13.15
N VAL A 156 -3.64 -8.11 11.98
CA VAL A 156 -3.54 -9.57 11.85
C VAL A 156 -2.26 -10.09 12.52
N PHE A 157 -1.12 -9.48 12.21
CA PHE A 157 0.17 -9.89 12.78
C PHE A 157 0.24 -9.64 14.30
N GLN A 158 -0.33 -8.53 14.78
CA GLN A 158 -0.39 -8.22 16.20
C GLN A 158 -1.17 -9.27 17.01
N LYS A 159 -2.22 -9.87 16.45
CA LYS A 159 -2.95 -10.99 17.09
C LYS A 159 -2.07 -12.21 17.36
N HIS A 160 -0.94 -12.33 16.69
CA HIS A 160 0.04 -13.40 16.84
C HIS A 160 1.31 -12.95 17.59
N GLY A 161 1.26 -11.75 18.24
CA GLY A 161 2.39 -11.20 18.98
C GLY A 161 3.50 -10.64 18.11
N ILE A 162 3.20 -10.30 16.83
CA ILE A 162 4.16 -9.78 15.86
C ILE A 162 3.83 -8.33 15.56
N THR A 163 4.78 -7.44 15.84
CA THR A 163 4.64 -6.02 15.53
C THR A 163 5.29 -5.72 14.19
N ILE A 164 4.52 -5.18 13.25
CA ILE A 164 4.99 -4.66 11.97
C ILE A 164 4.68 -3.15 11.87
N PRO A 165 5.42 -2.37 11.08
CA PRO A 165 5.19 -0.94 10.90
C PRO A 165 3.77 -0.62 10.44
N ARG A 166 3.37 0.65 10.64
CA ARG A 166 2.00 1.09 10.32
C ARG A 166 1.75 1.24 8.83
N THR A 167 2.72 1.68 8.04
CA THR A 167 2.52 2.04 6.64
C THR A 167 3.06 0.98 5.67
N ALA A 168 2.49 0.90 4.48
CA ALA A 168 2.86 -0.11 3.50
C ALA A 168 4.32 0.02 3.04
N ASP A 169 4.82 1.24 2.87
CA ASP A 169 6.20 1.51 2.49
C ASP A 169 7.21 1.09 3.56
N GLU A 170 6.88 1.29 4.85
CA GLU A 170 7.68 0.78 5.97
C GLU A 170 7.62 -0.75 6.07
N GLN A 171 6.45 -1.34 5.85
CA GLN A 171 6.29 -2.80 5.79
C GLN A 171 7.09 -3.40 4.62
N TYR A 172 7.21 -2.68 3.50
CA TYR A 172 8.02 -3.12 2.36
C TYR A 172 9.53 -3.16 2.64
N LYS A 173 10.01 -2.55 3.72
CA LYS A 173 11.42 -2.62 4.16
C LYS A 173 11.73 -3.88 4.95
N LEU A 174 10.70 -4.65 5.35
CA LEU A 174 10.86 -5.84 6.18
C LEU A 174 11.26 -7.08 5.36
N GLY A 175 11.86 -8.06 6.03
CA GLY A 175 12.09 -9.39 5.49
C GLY A 175 12.97 -9.47 4.23
N LEU A 176 13.05 -10.66 3.67
CA LEU A 176 13.80 -10.92 2.44
C LEU A 176 12.94 -10.60 1.22
N ARG A 177 13.50 -9.88 0.25
CA ARG A 177 12.78 -9.52 -0.97
C ARG A 177 12.66 -10.72 -1.91
N THR A 178 11.43 -11.02 -2.36
CA THR A 178 11.17 -11.88 -3.50
C THR A 178 10.91 -11.01 -4.74
N LYS A 179 11.53 -11.35 -5.86
CA LYS A 179 11.43 -10.57 -7.10
C LYS A 179 10.35 -11.09 -8.05
N SER A 180 9.96 -12.34 -7.86
CA SER A 180 9.02 -13.05 -8.74
C SER A 180 7.89 -13.67 -7.92
N THR A 181 6.70 -13.73 -8.51
CA THR A 181 5.55 -14.44 -7.92
C THR A 181 5.82 -15.94 -7.69
N LYS A 182 6.77 -16.52 -8.46
CA LYS A 182 7.18 -17.92 -8.31
C LYS A 182 7.96 -18.21 -7.03
N GLU A 183 8.55 -17.18 -6.43
CA GLU A 183 9.31 -17.29 -5.17
C GLU A 183 8.42 -17.13 -3.94
N LEU A 184 7.16 -16.72 -4.13
CA LEU A 184 6.24 -16.47 -3.02
C LEU A 184 5.78 -17.78 -2.36
N VAL A 185 5.75 -17.76 -1.04
CA VAL A 185 5.16 -18.82 -0.23
C VAL A 185 4.02 -18.28 0.62
N PRO A 186 3.02 -19.09 1.00
CA PRO A 186 1.93 -18.65 1.86
C PRO A 186 2.45 -17.99 3.14
N GLY A 187 1.88 -16.83 3.48
CA GLY A 187 2.32 -15.98 4.59
C GLY A 187 3.25 -14.84 4.21
N ASP A 188 3.81 -14.83 3.00
CA ASP A 188 4.58 -13.69 2.50
C ASP A 188 3.70 -12.46 2.38
N LEU A 189 4.30 -11.29 2.59
CA LEU A 189 3.66 -10.02 2.27
C LEU A 189 3.85 -9.70 0.79
N VAL A 190 2.79 -9.24 0.13
CA VAL A 190 2.82 -8.78 -1.26
C VAL A 190 2.53 -7.29 -1.33
N PHE A 191 3.24 -6.59 -2.22
CA PHE A 191 3.19 -5.14 -2.30
C PHE A 191 2.97 -4.67 -3.73
N PHE A 192 2.24 -3.56 -3.83
CA PHE A 192 1.82 -3.00 -5.11
C PHE A 192 2.00 -1.48 -5.12
N GLU A 193 2.32 -0.95 -6.30
CA GLU A 193 2.28 0.47 -6.59
C GLU A 193 0.90 0.82 -7.15
N THR A 194 0.06 1.50 -6.36
CA THR A 194 -1.33 1.81 -6.72
C THR A 194 -1.55 3.31 -6.87
N TYR A 195 -1.82 4.03 -5.79
CA TYR A 195 -2.17 5.46 -5.81
C TYR A 195 -0.97 6.40 -5.68
N GLU A 196 0.19 5.90 -5.31
CA GLU A 196 1.44 6.67 -5.27
C GLU A 196 2.64 5.79 -5.61
N LYS A 197 3.78 6.45 -5.88
CA LYS A 197 5.03 5.75 -6.20
C LYS A 197 5.53 4.95 -5.02
N GLY A 198 5.95 3.71 -5.28
CA GLY A 198 6.42 2.78 -4.27
C GLY A 198 5.30 1.92 -3.68
N ALA A 199 5.57 1.27 -2.55
CA ALA A 199 4.63 0.36 -1.92
C ALA A 199 3.48 1.14 -1.26
N SER A 200 2.42 1.34 -2.00
CA SER A 200 1.21 2.06 -1.57
C SER A 200 0.04 1.14 -1.24
N HIS A 201 0.16 -0.15 -1.57
CA HIS A 201 -0.82 -1.18 -1.18
C HIS A 201 -0.13 -2.48 -0.82
N CYS A 202 -0.77 -3.27 0.05
CA CYS A 202 -0.20 -4.52 0.54
C CYS A 202 -1.27 -5.58 0.87
N GLY A 203 -0.83 -6.84 0.92
CA GLY A 203 -1.64 -8.00 1.28
C GLY A 203 -0.79 -9.15 1.79
N ILE A 204 -1.44 -10.24 2.18
CA ILE A 204 -0.82 -11.49 2.61
C ILE A 204 -1.04 -12.54 1.52
N TYR A 205 0.03 -13.13 1.03
CA TYR A 205 -0.04 -14.18 0.01
C TYR A 205 -0.59 -15.48 0.61
N LEU A 206 -1.52 -16.11 -0.09
CA LEU A 206 -2.20 -17.31 0.34
C LEU A 206 -1.73 -18.59 -0.37
N GLY A 207 -0.91 -18.44 -1.41
CA GLY A 207 -0.60 -19.51 -2.37
C GLY A 207 -1.48 -19.44 -3.61
N LYS A 208 -1.11 -20.17 -4.68
CA LYS A 208 -1.86 -20.30 -5.95
C LYS A 208 -2.21 -18.92 -6.58
N ASP A 209 -1.27 -18.00 -6.56
CA ASP A 209 -1.44 -16.61 -7.01
C ASP A 209 -2.53 -15.80 -6.28
N GLU A 210 -3.06 -16.28 -5.17
CA GLU A 210 -4.06 -15.57 -4.38
C GLU A 210 -3.41 -14.78 -3.23
N PHE A 211 -3.99 -13.64 -2.90
CA PHE A 211 -3.63 -12.84 -1.74
C PHE A 211 -4.86 -12.21 -1.07
N ILE A 212 -4.81 -12.05 0.24
CA ILE A 212 -5.85 -11.38 1.03
C ILE A 212 -5.39 -9.98 1.41
N HIS A 213 -6.27 -9.01 1.25
CA HIS A 213 -5.99 -7.60 1.51
C HIS A 213 -7.26 -6.83 1.87
N ALA A 214 -7.13 -5.62 2.40
CA ALA A 214 -8.25 -4.69 2.53
C ALA A 214 -8.38 -3.87 1.24
N SER A 215 -9.38 -4.22 0.42
CA SER A 215 -9.73 -3.52 -0.81
C SER A 215 -10.57 -2.29 -0.50
N THR A 216 -10.24 -1.13 -1.08
CA THR A 216 -10.98 0.12 -0.85
C THR A 216 -12.44 0.05 -1.30
N SER A 217 -12.76 -0.74 -2.31
CA SER A 217 -14.12 -0.84 -2.86
C SER A 217 -14.96 -1.95 -2.26
N LYS A 218 -14.33 -2.99 -1.69
CA LYS A 218 -15.04 -4.22 -1.26
C LYS A 218 -14.61 -4.72 0.13
N GLY A 219 -13.81 -3.94 0.86
CA GLY A 219 -13.30 -4.34 2.16
C GLY A 219 -12.29 -5.50 2.10
N VAL A 220 -12.15 -6.22 3.19
CA VAL A 220 -11.21 -7.36 3.25
C VAL A 220 -11.69 -8.49 2.35
N ARG A 221 -10.85 -8.88 1.39
CA ARG A 221 -11.16 -9.90 0.39
C ARG A 221 -9.92 -10.61 -0.13
N VAL A 222 -10.14 -11.67 -0.90
CA VAL A 222 -9.11 -12.36 -1.68
C VAL A 222 -9.19 -11.90 -3.13
N ASP A 223 -8.03 -11.57 -3.70
CA ASP A 223 -7.83 -11.30 -5.13
C ASP A 223 -6.67 -12.15 -5.66
N THR A 224 -6.48 -12.18 -6.99
CA THR A 224 -5.38 -12.90 -7.62
C THR A 224 -4.32 -11.96 -8.19
N LEU A 225 -3.04 -12.33 -8.04
CA LEU A 225 -1.90 -11.62 -8.63
C LEU A 225 -1.94 -11.58 -10.16
N ALA A 226 -2.63 -12.54 -10.79
CA ALA A 226 -2.79 -12.62 -12.24
C ALA A 226 -3.81 -11.63 -12.80
N ASN A 227 -4.58 -10.95 -11.95
CA ASN A 227 -5.59 -9.96 -12.35
C ASN A 227 -4.95 -8.78 -13.08
N ASP A 228 -5.61 -8.25 -14.11
CA ASP A 228 -5.13 -7.14 -14.94
C ASP A 228 -4.87 -5.84 -14.18
N TYR A 229 -5.53 -5.65 -13.05
CA TYR A 229 -5.26 -4.51 -12.15
C TYR A 229 -3.99 -4.74 -11.32
N TRP A 230 -3.83 -5.92 -10.71
CA TRP A 230 -2.75 -6.19 -9.76
C TRP A 230 -1.42 -6.54 -10.42
N LYS A 231 -1.47 -7.32 -11.52
CA LYS A 231 -0.29 -7.81 -12.22
C LYS A 231 0.71 -6.71 -12.62
N PRO A 232 0.29 -5.62 -13.30
CA PRO A 232 1.22 -4.54 -13.68
C PRO A 232 1.68 -3.68 -12.51
N ARG A 233 1.03 -3.78 -11.34
CA ARG A 233 1.30 -2.99 -10.13
C ARG A 233 2.14 -3.72 -9.10
N PHE A 234 2.44 -4.98 -9.32
CA PHE A 234 3.19 -5.81 -8.39
C PHE A 234 4.65 -5.35 -8.27
N LEU A 235 5.06 -4.95 -7.08
CA LEU A 235 6.44 -4.51 -6.77
C LEU A 235 7.33 -5.65 -6.28
N GLY A 236 6.75 -6.71 -5.77
CA GLY A 236 7.44 -7.84 -5.18
C GLY A 236 6.82 -8.30 -3.88
N GLY A 237 7.35 -9.38 -3.34
CA GLY A 237 6.98 -9.88 -2.04
C GLY A 237 8.06 -9.67 -1.00
N LYS A 238 7.69 -9.93 0.24
CA LYS A 238 8.58 -9.96 1.39
C LYS A 238 8.41 -11.26 2.13
N HIS A 239 9.46 -12.08 2.10
CA HIS A 239 9.51 -13.32 2.84
C HIS A 239 9.80 -13.00 4.31
N ILE A 240 8.83 -13.23 5.16
CA ILE A 240 8.90 -12.95 6.61
C ILE A 240 8.81 -14.23 7.45
N VAL A 241 8.71 -15.37 6.80
CA VAL A 241 8.59 -16.71 7.41
C VAL A 241 9.94 -17.44 7.35
N LYS A 242 10.27 -18.20 8.41
CA LYS A 242 11.41 -19.13 8.44
C LYS A 242 11.07 -20.43 7.77
#